data_b2341251cf085275d3c79c383b87da77
#
_entry.id   b2341251cf085275d3c79c383b87da77
#
_cell.length_a   1.000
_cell.length_b   1.000
_cell.length_c   1.000
_cell.angle_alpha   90.00
_cell.angle_beta   90.00
_cell.angle_gamma   90.00
#
_symmetry.space_group_name_H-M   'P 1'
#
loop_
_entity.id
_entity.type
_entity.pdbx_description
1 polymer ?
#
loop_
_entity_poly.entity_id
_entity_poly.type
_entity_poly.pdbx_seq_one_letter_code
_entity_poly.pdbx_strand_id
1 'polypeptide(L)'
;MCIRDRENTFFRGLKKLLPGRYLIWQDGKLEIHRYWKPEFHPDESKTLEDWADEIHNTLKEIMPEVKTADERVESFLSGGVDSSYVLAMSDAEQADCCGYEEERFDESVLAEKTAQLLGRKFSRSIITPEQFFDIVPYVMYNMEQPLGDASAIVFTLGCNATAEHTKICYSGEGSDEFFGGYNMYRNAERYGENLKNFYVGNTNIMKEDEKQKILKKYDPDVLPIELARGIYEETEGLDPLTKMSDVDIQIWLEGDIYLNVDKMSTAAGLEIRMPLTDRRIFDIDVYKRQDMDTLLHRTPARSSSSL
;
A
#
# COMPACT_ATOMS: atom_id res chain seq x y z
N MET A 1 -8.23 4.12 -16.14
CA MET A 1 -9.33 4.07 -15.25
C MET A 1 -9.15 4.70 -13.87
N CYS A 2 -8.41 5.69 -13.62
CA CYS A 2 -8.36 6.21 -12.26
C CYS A 2 -8.76 7.67 -12.21
N ILE A 3 -10.07 7.91 -12.36
CA ILE A 3 -10.69 9.22 -12.07
C ILE A 3 -10.55 9.58 -10.58
N ARG A 4 -10.23 8.57 -9.71
CA ARG A 4 -9.92 8.77 -8.28
C ARG A 4 -8.55 9.39 -8.02
N ASP A 5 -7.72 9.46 -9.04
CA ASP A 5 -6.37 9.89 -8.88
C ASP A 5 -6.30 11.39 -8.67
N ARG A 6 -5.48 11.80 -7.71
CA ARG A 6 -5.34 13.20 -7.37
C ARG A 6 -6.65 13.81 -6.83
N GLU A 7 -6.90 15.08 -7.17
CA GLU A 7 -8.05 15.84 -6.66
C GLU A 7 -9.41 15.45 -7.28
N ASN A 8 -9.42 14.75 -8.40
CA ASN A 8 -10.65 14.44 -9.12
C ASN A 8 -11.42 13.27 -8.50
N THR A 9 -12.76 13.32 -8.60
CA THR A 9 -13.66 12.26 -8.18
C THR A 9 -14.59 11.86 -9.34
N PHE A 10 -15.36 10.79 -9.18
CA PHE A 10 -16.41 10.41 -10.13
C PHE A 10 -17.57 11.40 -10.16
N PHE A 11 -17.65 12.33 -9.23
CA PHE A 11 -18.75 13.28 -9.11
C PHE A 11 -18.30 14.65 -9.60
N ARG A 12 -19.05 15.20 -10.57
CA ARG A 12 -18.75 16.52 -11.14
C ARG A 12 -18.78 17.60 -10.04
N GLY A 13 -17.72 18.38 -9.95
CA GLY A 13 -17.59 19.48 -8.99
C GLY A 13 -17.20 19.08 -7.57
N LEU A 14 -17.08 17.76 -7.29
CA LEU A 14 -16.55 17.28 -6.03
C LEU A 14 -15.07 16.94 -6.23
N LYS A 15 -14.22 17.49 -5.38
CA LYS A 15 -12.77 17.25 -5.39
C LYS A 15 -12.29 16.75 -4.05
N LYS A 16 -11.22 15.96 -4.06
CA LYS A 16 -10.48 15.56 -2.85
C LYS A 16 -9.45 16.62 -2.49
N LEU A 17 -9.23 16.85 -1.21
CA LEU A 17 -8.03 17.51 -0.73
C LEU A 17 -6.89 16.48 -0.72
N LEU A 18 -5.83 16.75 -1.47
CA LEU A 18 -4.70 15.83 -1.58
C LEU A 18 -3.87 15.80 -0.29
N PRO A 19 -3.14 14.72 -0.02
CA PRO A 19 -2.22 14.60 1.12
C PRO A 19 -1.21 15.73 1.20
N GLY A 20 -0.74 16.01 2.43
CA GLY A 20 0.23 17.08 2.67
C GLY A 20 -0.28 18.48 2.39
N ARG A 21 -1.61 18.68 2.37
CA ARG A 21 -2.26 19.98 2.13
C ARG A 21 -3.29 20.29 3.21
N TYR A 22 -3.50 21.57 3.43
CA TYR A 22 -4.63 22.09 4.19
C TYR A 22 -5.40 23.14 3.38
N LEU A 23 -6.64 23.32 3.74
CA LEU A 23 -7.59 24.19 3.05
C LEU A 23 -8.06 25.26 4.03
N ILE A 24 -8.06 26.51 3.57
CA ILE A 24 -8.66 27.66 4.30
C ILE A 24 -9.85 28.17 3.50
N TRP A 25 -11.00 28.26 4.17
CA TRP A 25 -12.18 28.92 3.63
C TRP A 25 -12.47 30.15 4.47
N GLN A 26 -12.32 31.34 3.88
CA GLN A 26 -12.57 32.60 4.54
C GLN A 26 -13.15 33.61 3.55
N ASP A 27 -14.19 34.34 3.96
CA ASP A 27 -14.83 35.42 3.18
C ASP A 27 -15.18 35.02 1.74
N GLY A 28 -15.68 33.79 1.54
CA GLY A 28 -16.04 33.26 0.24
C GLY A 28 -14.88 32.86 -0.67
N LYS A 29 -13.65 32.90 -0.17
CA LYS A 29 -12.43 32.47 -0.87
C LYS A 29 -11.94 31.15 -0.32
N LEU A 30 -11.50 30.29 -1.24
CA LEU A 30 -10.85 29.01 -0.95
C LEU A 30 -9.38 29.11 -1.27
N GLU A 31 -8.55 28.78 -0.31
CA GLU A 31 -7.09 28.67 -0.49
C GLU A 31 -6.63 27.26 -0.09
N ILE A 32 -5.74 26.66 -0.90
CA ILE A 32 -5.15 25.35 -0.63
C ILE A 32 -3.64 25.52 -0.56
N HIS A 33 -3.05 25.05 0.53
CA HIS A 33 -1.62 25.15 0.78
C HIS A 33 -1.02 23.75 0.95
N ARG A 34 0.13 23.49 0.34
CA ARG A 34 0.92 22.27 0.53
C ARG A 34 1.93 22.53 1.64
N TYR A 35 1.86 21.77 2.75
CA TYR A 35 2.78 21.88 3.88
C TYR A 35 3.80 20.75 3.93
N TRP A 36 3.57 19.66 3.16
CA TRP A 36 4.46 18.50 3.12
C TRP A 36 4.43 17.84 1.73
N LYS A 37 5.58 17.29 1.35
CA LYS A 37 5.76 16.40 0.21
C LYS A 37 6.91 15.43 0.50
N PRO A 38 6.98 14.28 -0.19
CA PRO A 38 8.19 13.47 -0.21
C PRO A 38 9.39 14.29 -0.73
N GLU A 39 10.53 14.18 -0.04
CA GLU A 39 11.80 14.78 -0.48
C GLU A 39 12.90 13.75 -0.25
N PHE A 40 13.56 13.30 -1.33
CA PHE A 40 14.54 12.22 -1.28
C PHE A 40 15.96 12.79 -1.20
N HIS A 41 16.74 12.31 -0.22
CA HIS A 41 18.10 12.75 0.05
C HIS A 41 19.01 11.54 0.25
N PRO A 42 19.33 10.77 -0.80
CA PRO A 42 20.12 9.55 -0.69
C PRO A 42 21.44 9.76 0.07
N ASP A 43 21.72 8.88 1.05
CA ASP A 43 22.95 8.90 1.85
C ASP A 43 23.77 7.64 1.56
N GLU A 44 24.87 7.81 0.82
CA GLU A 44 25.78 6.73 0.44
C GLU A 44 26.77 6.34 1.56
N SER A 45 26.76 7.01 2.69
CA SER A 45 27.72 6.79 3.77
C SER A 45 27.40 5.57 4.63
N LYS A 46 26.14 5.10 4.62
CA LYS A 46 25.64 3.99 5.42
C LYS A 46 25.60 2.69 4.64
N THR A 47 25.87 1.59 5.32
CA THR A 47 25.71 0.24 4.77
C THR A 47 24.27 -0.25 4.86
N LEU A 48 23.96 -1.36 4.18
CA LEU A 48 22.66 -2.02 4.29
C LEU A 48 22.35 -2.45 5.73
N GLU A 49 23.34 -2.94 6.44
CA GLU A 49 23.24 -3.35 7.83
C GLU A 49 22.93 -2.15 8.74
N ASP A 50 23.56 -0.99 8.50
CA ASP A 50 23.28 0.24 9.25
C ASP A 50 21.81 0.67 9.07
N TRP A 51 21.30 0.61 7.83
CA TRP A 51 19.90 0.92 7.55
C TRP A 51 18.92 -0.08 8.17
N ALA A 52 19.24 -1.38 8.12
CA ALA A 52 18.43 -2.42 8.73
C ALA A 52 18.33 -2.24 10.25
N ASP A 53 19.45 -1.92 10.90
CA ASP A 53 19.51 -1.65 12.33
C ASP A 53 18.71 -0.38 12.70
N GLU A 54 18.80 0.67 11.90
CA GLU A 54 18.05 1.92 12.11
C GLU A 54 16.55 1.69 12.00
N ILE A 55 16.08 1.01 10.95
CA ILE A 55 14.68 0.62 10.79
C ILE A 55 14.21 -0.22 11.98
N HIS A 56 15.00 -1.23 12.35
CA HIS A 56 14.67 -2.12 13.47
C HIS A 56 14.54 -1.37 14.78
N ASN A 57 15.47 -0.49 15.09
CA ASN A 57 15.46 0.29 16.32
C ASN A 57 14.31 1.29 16.33
N THR A 58 14.06 1.97 15.21
CA THR A 58 12.92 2.88 15.07
C THR A 58 11.59 2.15 15.25
N LEU A 59 11.45 0.96 14.66
CA LEU A 59 10.23 0.17 14.84
C LEU A 59 10.05 -0.28 16.30
N LYS A 60 11.12 -0.58 17.03
CA LYS A 60 11.07 -0.85 18.49
C LYS A 60 10.56 0.33 19.30
N GLU A 61 10.82 1.56 18.85
CA GLU A 61 10.30 2.77 19.50
C GLU A 61 8.83 3.00 19.13
N ILE A 62 8.44 2.70 17.90
CA ILE A 62 7.06 2.85 17.41
C ILE A 62 6.10 1.86 18.06
N MET A 63 6.47 0.59 18.17
CA MET A 63 5.56 -0.46 18.61
C MET A 63 4.89 -0.21 19.98
N PRO A 64 5.59 0.30 21.01
CA PRO A 64 4.95 0.68 22.27
C PRO A 64 3.94 1.83 22.14
N GLU A 65 4.15 2.76 21.20
CA GLU A 65 3.28 3.92 21.00
C GLU A 65 1.98 3.54 20.27
N VAL A 66 2.07 2.56 19.36
CA VAL A 66 0.90 2.05 18.64
C VAL A 66 0.13 1.00 19.42
N LYS A 67 0.64 0.60 20.60
CA LYS A 67 -0.04 -0.31 21.52
C LYS A 67 -1.03 0.46 22.39
N THR A 68 -2.24 -0.10 22.56
CA THR A 68 -3.20 0.37 23.57
C THR A 68 -3.18 -0.56 24.77
N ALA A 69 -2.98 -0.03 25.98
CA ALA A 69 -2.54 -0.77 27.15
C ALA A 69 -3.48 -1.92 27.62
N ASP A 70 -4.76 -1.86 27.30
CA ASP A 70 -5.79 -2.77 27.84
C ASP A 70 -6.63 -3.50 26.79
N GLU A 71 -6.27 -3.42 25.49
CA GLU A 71 -7.04 -4.07 24.44
C GLU A 71 -6.27 -5.25 23.83
N ARG A 72 -7.02 -6.29 23.52
CA ARG A 72 -6.50 -7.41 22.74
C ARG A 72 -6.18 -6.92 21.34
N VAL A 73 -4.98 -7.21 20.88
CA VAL A 73 -4.49 -6.87 19.55
C VAL A 73 -4.20 -8.15 18.78
N GLU A 74 -4.63 -8.20 17.54
CA GLU A 74 -4.29 -9.26 16.58
C GLU A 74 -3.43 -8.67 15.45
N SER A 75 -2.91 -9.51 14.57
CA SER A 75 -2.10 -9.06 13.43
C SER A 75 -2.48 -9.81 12.18
N PHE A 76 -2.69 -9.11 11.09
CA PHE A 76 -2.78 -9.76 9.78
C PHE A 76 -1.45 -10.40 9.40
N LEU A 77 -1.51 -11.59 8.85
CA LEU A 77 -0.35 -12.36 8.45
C LEU A 77 -0.57 -13.03 7.08
N SER A 78 0.06 -12.51 6.05
CA SER A 78 0.04 -13.10 4.70
C SER A 78 1.13 -14.16 4.49
N GLY A 79 2.08 -14.29 5.41
CA GLY A 79 3.30 -15.08 5.22
C GLY A 79 4.39 -14.33 4.44
N GLY A 80 4.14 -13.12 3.97
CA GLY A 80 5.14 -12.20 3.43
C GLY A 80 6.08 -11.65 4.51
N VAL A 81 7.18 -11.01 4.08
CA VAL A 81 8.21 -10.48 5.00
C VAL A 81 7.62 -9.42 5.93
N ASP A 82 6.85 -8.48 5.39
CA ASP A 82 6.38 -7.30 6.10
C ASP A 82 5.40 -7.64 7.22
N SER A 83 4.36 -8.41 6.91
CA SER A 83 3.40 -8.88 7.91
C SER A 83 4.05 -9.79 8.97
N SER A 84 5.03 -10.61 8.56
CA SER A 84 5.79 -11.45 9.48
C SER A 84 6.68 -10.63 10.41
N TYR A 85 7.28 -9.55 9.88
CA TYR A 85 8.12 -8.66 10.67
C TYR A 85 7.30 -7.85 11.67
N VAL A 86 6.15 -7.30 11.25
CA VAL A 86 5.22 -6.61 12.15
C VAL A 86 4.76 -7.54 13.27
N LEU A 87 4.36 -8.78 12.95
CA LEU A 87 3.96 -9.77 13.96
C LEU A 87 5.11 -10.08 14.93
N ALA A 88 6.35 -10.25 14.43
CA ALA A 88 7.51 -10.54 15.26
C ALA A 88 7.84 -9.39 16.22
N MET A 89 7.67 -8.14 15.79
CA MET A 89 7.93 -6.94 16.59
C MET A 89 6.77 -6.56 17.51
N SER A 90 5.59 -7.14 17.32
CA SER A 90 4.37 -6.84 18.08
C SER A 90 4.20 -7.75 19.28
N ASP A 91 3.25 -7.39 20.14
CA ASP A 91 2.75 -8.21 21.23
C ASP A 91 1.43 -8.94 20.88
N ALA A 92 1.00 -8.91 19.61
CA ALA A 92 -0.18 -9.62 19.17
C ALA A 92 -0.10 -11.11 19.50
N GLU A 93 -1.08 -11.63 20.23
CA GLU A 93 -1.12 -13.04 20.62
C GLU A 93 -1.60 -13.94 19.50
N GLN A 94 -2.32 -13.39 18.54
CA GLN A 94 -2.95 -14.09 17.43
C GLN A 94 -2.60 -13.41 16.10
N ALA A 95 -2.40 -14.25 15.10
CA ALA A 95 -2.27 -13.86 13.70
C ALA A 95 -3.48 -14.36 12.91
N ASP A 96 -4.04 -13.48 12.07
CA ASP A 96 -5.18 -13.78 11.21
C ASP A 96 -4.77 -13.76 9.75
N CYS A 97 -5.21 -14.76 9.00
CA CYS A 97 -4.90 -14.91 7.58
C CYS A 97 -6.17 -15.23 6.78
N CYS A 98 -6.33 -14.56 5.66
CA CYS A 98 -7.25 -14.98 4.62
C CYS A 98 -6.58 -16.01 3.71
N GLY A 99 -7.23 -17.15 3.53
CA GLY A 99 -6.79 -18.22 2.64
C GLY A 99 -7.79 -18.48 1.54
N TYR A 100 -7.40 -19.31 0.58
CA TYR A 100 -8.23 -19.70 -0.54
C TYR A 100 -8.34 -21.23 -0.64
N GLU A 101 -9.42 -21.72 -1.24
CA GLU A 101 -9.56 -23.15 -1.55
C GLU A 101 -8.55 -23.63 -2.60
N GLU A 102 -8.15 -22.75 -3.50
CA GLU A 102 -7.18 -23.05 -4.56
C GLU A 102 -5.75 -22.93 -4.00
N GLU A 103 -5.07 -24.04 -3.78
CA GLU A 103 -3.73 -24.12 -3.15
C GLU A 103 -2.68 -23.21 -3.80
N ARG A 104 -2.74 -22.97 -5.11
CA ARG A 104 -1.76 -22.12 -5.80
C ARG A 104 -1.82 -20.65 -5.41
N PHE A 105 -2.93 -20.21 -4.83
CA PHE A 105 -3.15 -18.83 -4.36
C PHE A 105 -3.17 -18.74 -2.84
N ASP A 106 -3.14 -19.88 -2.14
CA ASP A 106 -3.27 -19.94 -0.70
C ASP A 106 -1.90 -19.82 -0.01
N GLU A 107 -1.61 -18.65 0.53
CA GLU A 107 -0.42 -18.37 1.31
C GLU A 107 -0.57 -18.72 2.80
N SER A 108 -1.76 -19.14 3.23
CA SER A 108 -2.07 -19.39 4.65
C SER A 108 -1.20 -20.49 5.27
N VAL A 109 -0.73 -21.46 4.46
CA VAL A 109 0.19 -22.50 4.94
C VAL A 109 1.54 -21.92 5.37
N LEU A 110 2.04 -20.90 4.65
CA LEU A 110 3.27 -20.19 5.03
C LEU A 110 3.03 -19.30 6.24
N ALA A 111 1.90 -18.59 6.27
CA ALA A 111 1.49 -17.77 7.40
C ALA A 111 1.39 -18.59 8.69
N GLU A 112 0.75 -19.77 8.65
CA GLU A 112 0.64 -20.65 9.81
C GLU A 112 2.02 -21.09 10.36
N LYS A 113 2.94 -21.47 9.47
CA LYS A 113 4.32 -21.83 9.88
C LYS A 113 5.03 -20.64 10.55
N THR A 114 4.85 -19.44 10.02
CA THR A 114 5.43 -18.22 10.60
C THR A 114 4.84 -17.96 11.98
N ALA A 115 3.53 -18.04 12.15
CA ALA A 115 2.87 -17.88 13.44
C ALA A 115 3.38 -18.92 14.47
N GLN A 116 3.51 -20.18 14.07
CA GLN A 116 4.04 -21.24 14.91
C GLN A 116 5.50 -20.98 15.35
N LEU A 117 6.37 -20.53 14.43
CA LEU A 117 7.77 -20.18 14.74
C LEU A 117 7.86 -19.03 15.75
N LEU A 118 6.93 -18.07 15.68
CA LEU A 118 6.85 -16.93 16.57
C LEU A 118 6.08 -17.23 17.87
N GLY A 119 5.57 -18.46 18.03
CA GLY A 119 4.79 -18.86 19.20
C GLY A 119 3.43 -18.15 19.31
N ARG A 120 2.84 -17.75 18.19
CA ARG A 120 1.56 -17.05 18.14
C ARG A 120 0.43 -18.01 17.81
N LYS A 121 -0.79 -17.72 18.28
CA LYS A 121 -2.00 -18.38 17.80
C LYS A 121 -2.24 -18.01 16.34
N PHE A 122 -2.91 -18.89 15.61
CA PHE A 122 -3.21 -18.68 14.20
C PHE A 122 -4.67 -18.92 13.91
N SER A 123 -5.31 -18.01 13.19
CA SER A 123 -6.66 -18.12 12.68
C SER A 123 -6.63 -18.02 11.17
N ARG A 124 -7.38 -18.86 10.49
CA ARG A 124 -7.47 -18.90 9.04
C ARG A 124 -8.92 -18.81 8.59
N SER A 125 -9.22 -17.80 7.79
CA SER A 125 -10.52 -17.63 7.13
C SER A 125 -10.39 -18.00 5.66
N ILE A 126 -11.07 -19.07 5.23
CA ILE A 126 -11.10 -19.48 3.82
C ILE A 126 -12.17 -18.67 3.10
N ILE A 127 -11.76 -17.99 2.03
CA ILE A 127 -12.63 -17.18 1.18
C ILE A 127 -13.10 -18.05 0.01
N THR A 128 -14.42 -18.22 -0.13
CA THR A 128 -15.01 -18.89 -1.28
C THR A 128 -15.36 -17.88 -2.39
N PRO A 129 -15.48 -18.33 -3.65
CA PRO A 129 -15.95 -17.48 -4.75
C PRO A 129 -17.31 -16.82 -4.47
N GLU A 130 -18.22 -17.53 -3.81
CA GLU A 130 -19.55 -17.00 -3.44
C GLU A 130 -19.40 -15.83 -2.47
N GLN A 131 -18.64 -15.99 -1.39
CA GLN A 131 -18.38 -14.92 -0.42
C GLN A 131 -17.74 -13.71 -1.08
N PHE A 132 -16.78 -13.96 -1.99
CA PHE A 132 -16.12 -12.89 -2.73
C PHE A 132 -17.09 -12.04 -3.54
N PHE A 133 -17.99 -12.68 -4.32
CA PHE A 133 -18.95 -11.94 -5.14
C PHE A 133 -20.11 -11.35 -4.35
N ASP A 134 -20.57 -12.02 -3.30
CA ASP A 134 -21.70 -11.56 -2.48
C ASP A 134 -21.39 -10.26 -1.73
N ILE A 135 -20.12 -10.06 -1.31
CA ILE A 135 -19.73 -8.88 -0.56
C ILE A 135 -19.43 -7.65 -1.45
N VAL A 136 -19.29 -7.82 -2.78
CA VAL A 136 -18.95 -6.71 -3.71
C VAL A 136 -19.87 -5.49 -3.54
N PRO A 137 -21.21 -5.62 -3.47
CA PRO A 137 -22.07 -4.46 -3.26
C PRO A 137 -21.80 -3.70 -1.96
N TYR A 138 -21.47 -4.42 -0.89
CA TYR A 138 -21.08 -3.82 0.41
C TYR A 138 -19.76 -3.06 0.30
N VAL A 139 -18.75 -3.65 -0.34
CA VAL A 139 -17.46 -3.00 -0.59
C VAL A 139 -17.65 -1.72 -1.40
N MET A 140 -18.38 -1.80 -2.51
CA MET A 140 -18.63 -0.64 -3.37
C MET A 140 -19.39 0.48 -2.64
N TYR A 141 -20.34 0.13 -1.78
CA TYR A 141 -21.08 1.11 -0.98
C TYR A 141 -20.15 1.85 0.00
N ASN A 142 -19.32 1.12 0.74
CA ASN A 142 -18.42 1.72 1.73
C ASN A 142 -17.23 2.44 1.11
N MET A 143 -16.79 2.03 -0.08
CA MET A 143 -15.77 2.75 -0.84
C MET A 143 -16.28 4.08 -1.41
N GLU A 144 -17.61 4.30 -1.50
CA GLU A 144 -18.26 5.51 -2.01
C GLU A 144 -17.94 5.85 -3.47
N GLN A 145 -16.99 5.15 -4.08
CA GLN A 145 -16.58 5.28 -5.47
C GLN A 145 -16.22 3.91 -6.04
N PRO A 146 -16.38 3.69 -7.36
CA PRO A 146 -15.94 2.45 -7.99
C PRO A 146 -14.45 2.20 -7.76
N LEU A 147 -14.11 1.00 -7.30
CA LEU A 147 -12.76 0.54 -7.09
C LEU A 147 -12.41 -0.54 -8.12
N GLY A 148 -11.22 -0.46 -8.70
CA GLY A 148 -10.72 -1.45 -9.66
C GLY A 148 -9.86 -2.53 -9.03
N ASP A 149 -9.50 -2.39 -7.76
CA ASP A 149 -8.68 -3.37 -7.04
C ASP A 149 -9.55 -4.40 -6.30
N ALA A 150 -9.37 -5.67 -6.66
CA ALA A 150 -10.08 -6.78 -6.05
C ALA A 150 -9.57 -7.12 -4.64
N SER A 151 -8.39 -6.65 -4.25
CA SER A 151 -7.82 -6.87 -2.92
C SER A 151 -8.70 -6.30 -1.80
N ALA A 152 -9.39 -5.19 -2.07
CA ALA A 152 -10.35 -4.60 -1.14
C ALA A 152 -11.45 -5.57 -0.69
N ILE A 153 -11.86 -6.50 -1.55
CA ILE A 153 -12.89 -7.50 -1.25
C ILE A 153 -12.35 -8.48 -0.22
N VAL A 154 -11.15 -9.01 -0.47
CA VAL A 154 -10.45 -9.94 0.42
C VAL A 154 -10.14 -9.28 1.76
N PHE A 155 -9.63 -8.06 1.71
CA PHE A 155 -9.32 -7.27 2.90
C PHE A 155 -10.57 -7.02 3.75
N THR A 156 -11.73 -6.73 3.12
CA THR A 156 -13.01 -6.57 3.84
C THR A 156 -13.43 -7.84 4.55
N LEU A 157 -13.32 -9.00 3.90
CA LEU A 157 -13.64 -10.29 4.51
C LEU A 157 -12.71 -10.58 5.70
N GLY A 158 -11.43 -10.29 5.57
CA GLY A 158 -10.46 -10.38 6.66
C GLY A 158 -10.80 -9.46 7.82
N CYS A 159 -11.09 -8.19 7.55
CA CYS A 159 -11.50 -7.23 8.57
C CYS A 159 -12.76 -7.68 9.31
N ASN A 160 -13.77 -8.18 8.61
CA ASN A 160 -15.00 -8.67 9.21
C ASN A 160 -14.74 -9.86 10.15
N ALA A 161 -13.92 -10.83 9.71
CA ALA A 161 -13.57 -11.99 10.52
C ALA A 161 -12.78 -11.60 11.79
N THR A 162 -11.78 -10.75 11.65
CA THR A 162 -10.95 -10.29 12.77
C THR A 162 -11.74 -9.40 13.76
N ALA A 163 -12.67 -8.57 13.26
CA ALA A 163 -13.50 -7.71 14.10
C ALA A 163 -14.44 -8.46 15.05
N GLU A 164 -14.68 -9.75 14.82
CA GLU A 164 -15.41 -10.61 15.75
C GLU A 164 -14.64 -10.86 17.07
N HIS A 165 -13.30 -10.72 17.03
CA HIS A 165 -12.42 -11.09 18.13
C HIS A 165 -11.68 -9.92 18.77
N THR A 166 -11.40 -8.88 18.00
CA THR A 166 -10.65 -7.70 18.44
C THR A 166 -11.18 -6.42 17.83
N LYS A 167 -10.73 -5.29 18.35
CA LYS A 167 -10.98 -3.96 17.79
C LYS A 167 -9.75 -3.35 17.15
N ILE A 168 -8.58 -3.94 17.36
CA ILE A 168 -7.30 -3.43 16.88
C ILE A 168 -6.54 -4.58 16.20
N CYS A 169 -6.04 -4.32 14.99
CA CYS A 169 -5.21 -5.27 14.26
C CYS A 169 -4.01 -4.56 13.64
N TYR A 170 -2.83 -5.19 13.71
CA TYR A 170 -1.64 -4.73 13.02
C TYR A 170 -1.63 -5.22 11.57
N SER A 171 -1.06 -4.41 10.67
CA SER A 171 -0.85 -4.77 9.26
C SER A 171 0.54 -4.34 8.77
N GLY A 172 1.08 -5.10 7.82
CA GLY A 172 2.32 -4.77 7.10
C GLY A 172 2.08 -3.96 5.81
N GLU A 173 0.84 -3.54 5.53
CA GLU A 173 0.50 -2.79 4.32
C GLU A 173 1.28 -1.48 4.21
N GLY A 174 1.61 -1.09 2.98
CA GLY A 174 2.29 0.17 2.65
C GLY A 174 3.82 0.10 2.71
N SER A 175 4.40 -1.03 3.09
CA SER A 175 5.85 -1.21 3.14
C SER A 175 6.50 -1.42 1.76
N ASP A 176 5.78 -2.02 0.82
CA ASP A 176 6.28 -2.26 -0.54
C ASP A 176 6.66 -0.95 -1.26
N GLU A 177 5.87 0.10 -1.07
CA GLU A 177 6.10 1.42 -1.66
C GLU A 177 7.34 2.10 -1.07
N PHE A 178 7.58 1.92 0.23
CA PHE A 178 8.75 2.49 0.89
C PHE A 178 10.01 1.68 0.59
N PHE A 179 9.91 0.35 0.63
CA PHE A 179 11.08 -0.53 0.57
C PHE A 179 11.27 -1.24 -0.77
N GLY A 180 10.50 -0.87 -1.81
CA GLY A 180 10.65 -1.42 -3.16
C GLY A 180 10.32 -2.90 -3.27
N GLY A 181 9.31 -3.37 -2.54
CA GLY A 181 8.95 -4.79 -2.49
C GLY A 181 8.33 -5.33 -3.77
N TYR A 182 7.73 -4.49 -4.61
CA TYR A 182 7.08 -4.91 -5.84
C TYR A 182 8.05 -5.42 -6.90
N ASN A 183 7.71 -6.53 -7.55
CA ASN A 183 8.54 -7.12 -8.62
C ASN A 183 8.81 -6.16 -9.79
N MET A 184 7.94 -5.19 -10.04
CA MET A 184 8.09 -4.24 -11.13
C MET A 184 9.27 -3.28 -10.92
N TYR A 185 9.63 -2.97 -9.68
CA TYR A 185 10.77 -2.11 -9.37
C TYR A 185 12.11 -2.68 -9.87
N ARG A 186 12.21 -4.02 -9.99
CA ARG A 186 13.38 -4.69 -10.59
C ARG A 186 13.65 -4.30 -12.05
N ASN A 187 12.67 -3.68 -12.71
CA ASN A 187 12.82 -3.21 -14.07
C ASN A 187 13.09 -1.70 -14.14
N ALA A 188 13.24 -1.01 -13.01
CA ALA A 188 13.39 0.45 -12.96
C ALA A 188 14.52 0.93 -13.89
N GLU A 189 15.72 0.36 -13.75
CA GLU A 189 16.88 0.70 -14.56
C GLU A 189 16.65 0.44 -16.08
N ARG A 190 15.96 -0.67 -16.41
CA ARG A 190 15.61 -0.98 -17.79
C ARG A 190 14.65 0.05 -18.40
N TYR A 191 13.76 0.59 -17.59
CA TYR A 191 12.81 1.62 -18.03
C TYR A 191 13.48 2.98 -18.15
N GLY A 192 14.40 3.31 -17.24
CA GLY A 192 15.14 4.57 -17.24
C GLY A 192 14.22 5.78 -17.43
N GLU A 193 14.65 6.74 -18.26
CA GLU A 193 13.87 7.94 -18.54
C GLU A 193 12.53 7.70 -19.27
N ASN A 194 12.28 6.50 -19.79
CA ASN A 194 10.98 6.17 -20.39
C ASN A 194 9.86 6.04 -19.37
N LEU A 195 10.14 5.88 -18.09
CA LEU A 195 9.14 5.80 -17.02
C LEU A 195 8.10 6.91 -17.11
N LYS A 196 8.54 8.14 -17.32
CA LYS A 196 7.68 9.32 -17.44
C LYS A 196 6.68 9.28 -18.61
N ASN A 197 6.74 8.29 -19.47
CA ASN A 197 5.84 8.13 -20.60
C ASN A 197 4.73 7.12 -20.36
N PHE A 198 4.83 6.26 -19.31
CA PHE A 198 3.85 5.20 -19.12
C PHE A 198 3.60 4.82 -17.65
N TYR A 199 4.54 5.05 -16.73
CA TYR A 199 4.38 4.56 -15.36
C TYR A 199 3.59 5.56 -14.51
N VAL A 200 2.47 5.11 -14.01
CA VAL A 200 1.53 5.86 -13.16
C VAL A 200 1.22 5.11 -11.86
N GLY A 201 2.18 4.35 -11.39
CA GLY A 201 2.00 3.43 -10.27
C GLY A 201 1.38 2.09 -10.69
N ASN A 202 1.10 1.26 -9.70
CA ASN A 202 0.42 -0.02 -9.87
C ASN A 202 -1.02 0.11 -10.41
N THR A 203 -1.48 1.32 -10.68
CA THR A 203 -2.85 1.64 -11.07
C THR A 203 -3.18 1.37 -12.54
N ASN A 204 -2.18 1.20 -13.40
CA ASN A 204 -2.41 1.11 -14.85
C ASN A 204 -2.65 -0.34 -15.32
N ILE A 205 -3.83 -0.87 -15.01
CA ILE A 205 -4.23 -2.24 -15.30
C ILE A 205 -4.47 -2.48 -16.80
N MET A 206 -4.92 -1.46 -17.55
CA MET A 206 -5.28 -1.57 -18.96
C MET A 206 -4.42 -0.70 -19.86
N LYS A 207 -3.96 -1.27 -20.96
CA LYS A 207 -3.26 -0.54 -22.03
C LYS A 207 -4.22 0.33 -22.82
N GLU A 208 -3.71 1.37 -23.49
CA GLU A 208 -4.54 2.32 -24.24
C GLU A 208 -5.32 1.65 -25.38
N ASP A 209 -4.73 0.69 -26.09
CA ASP A 209 -5.42 -0.06 -27.15
C ASP A 209 -6.54 -0.97 -26.62
N GLU A 210 -6.46 -1.43 -25.39
CA GLU A 210 -7.51 -2.18 -24.70
C GLU A 210 -8.65 -1.23 -24.30
N LYS A 211 -8.32 -0.07 -23.73
CA LYS A 211 -9.29 0.97 -23.35
C LYS A 211 -10.14 1.42 -24.54
N GLN A 212 -9.51 1.61 -25.73
CA GLN A 212 -10.21 1.95 -26.96
C GLN A 212 -11.29 0.93 -27.35
N LYS A 213 -11.06 -0.36 -27.07
CA LYS A 213 -12.00 -1.44 -27.45
C LYS A 213 -13.21 -1.51 -26.53
N ILE A 214 -13.09 -1.11 -25.27
CA ILE A 214 -14.13 -1.29 -24.25
C ILE A 214 -14.86 -0.01 -23.87
N LEU A 215 -14.21 1.16 -24.01
CA LEU A 215 -14.83 2.43 -23.62
C LEU A 215 -15.78 2.93 -24.71
N LYS A 216 -17.04 3.20 -24.35
CA LYS A 216 -18.04 3.80 -25.25
C LYS A 216 -17.65 5.23 -25.69
N LYS A 217 -16.91 5.93 -24.85
CA LYS A 217 -16.34 7.26 -25.13
C LYS A 217 -14.88 7.19 -24.71
N TYR A 218 -14.02 7.01 -25.66
CA TYR A 218 -12.58 7.07 -25.48
C TYR A 218 -12.07 8.42 -25.95
N ASP A 219 -11.27 9.06 -25.12
CA ASP A 219 -10.62 10.34 -25.45
C ASP A 219 -9.10 10.10 -25.46
N PRO A 220 -8.43 10.16 -26.61
CA PRO A 220 -6.99 9.92 -26.71
C PRO A 220 -6.15 11.02 -26.07
N ASP A 221 -6.73 12.18 -25.78
CA ASP A 221 -6.01 13.31 -25.15
C ASP A 221 -6.02 13.19 -23.61
N VAL A 222 -6.81 12.27 -23.04
CA VAL A 222 -6.85 12.00 -21.60
C VAL A 222 -5.91 10.84 -21.28
N LEU A 223 -4.67 11.15 -20.99
CA LEU A 223 -3.63 10.15 -20.71
C LEU A 223 -3.43 9.99 -19.20
N PRO A 224 -3.41 8.75 -18.67
CA PRO A 224 -3.14 8.49 -17.25
C PRO A 224 -1.82 9.11 -16.76
N ILE A 225 -0.80 9.15 -17.62
CA ILE A 225 0.51 9.69 -17.27
C ILE A 225 0.48 11.16 -16.82
N GLU A 226 -0.53 11.91 -17.22
CA GLU A 226 -0.71 13.30 -16.78
C GLU A 226 -0.89 13.40 -15.26
N LEU A 227 -1.38 12.34 -14.62
CA LEU A 227 -1.53 12.26 -13.17
C LEU A 227 -0.17 12.23 -12.45
N ALA A 228 0.83 11.64 -13.07
CA ALA A 228 2.17 11.51 -12.51
C ALA A 228 3.15 12.59 -13.00
N ARG A 229 2.76 13.42 -13.99
CA ARG A 229 3.66 14.40 -14.60
C ARG A 229 4.35 15.32 -13.58
N GLY A 230 3.59 15.91 -12.66
CA GLY A 230 4.14 16.80 -11.63
C GLY A 230 5.09 16.07 -10.66
N ILE A 231 4.89 14.77 -10.42
CA ILE A 231 5.79 13.95 -9.60
C ILE A 231 7.11 13.75 -10.33
N TYR A 232 7.07 13.43 -11.64
CA TYR A 232 8.28 13.30 -12.43
C TYR A 232 9.08 14.60 -12.57
N GLU A 233 8.39 15.74 -12.59
CA GLU A 233 9.05 17.07 -12.56
C GLU A 233 9.74 17.33 -11.20
N GLU A 234 9.09 16.96 -10.09
CA GLU A 234 9.66 17.12 -8.75
C GLU A 234 10.83 16.15 -8.48
N THR A 235 10.88 15.01 -9.17
CA THR A 235 11.93 13.97 -9.02
C THR A 235 12.96 14.01 -10.16
N GLU A 236 13.02 15.09 -10.93
CA GLU A 236 14.01 15.23 -11.99
C GLU A 236 15.44 15.09 -11.43
N GLY A 237 16.27 14.28 -12.08
CA GLY A 237 17.64 13.98 -11.64
C GLY A 237 17.78 12.84 -10.64
N LEU A 238 16.69 12.31 -10.06
CA LEU A 238 16.74 11.11 -9.22
C LEU A 238 16.79 9.84 -10.08
N ASP A 239 17.22 8.75 -9.48
CA ASP A 239 17.27 7.44 -10.11
C ASP A 239 15.85 6.90 -10.46
N PRO A 240 15.76 5.94 -11.41
CA PRO A 240 14.47 5.41 -11.86
C PRO A 240 13.65 4.72 -10.78
N LEU A 241 14.29 4.04 -9.84
CA LEU A 241 13.60 3.34 -8.75
C LEU A 241 12.94 4.35 -7.80
N THR A 242 13.66 5.38 -7.40
CA THR A 242 13.13 6.48 -6.59
C THR A 242 11.93 7.15 -7.27
N LYS A 243 12.02 7.41 -8.59
CA LYS A 243 10.89 7.95 -9.35
C LYS A 243 9.66 7.06 -9.32
N MET A 244 9.83 5.74 -9.49
CA MET A 244 8.73 4.78 -9.44
C MET A 244 8.08 4.76 -8.05
N SER A 245 8.89 4.67 -7.01
CA SER A 245 8.40 4.63 -5.64
C SER A 245 7.70 5.93 -5.25
N ASP A 246 8.21 7.10 -5.65
CA ASP A 246 7.52 8.36 -5.36
C ASP A 246 6.15 8.45 -6.06
N VAL A 247 6.05 7.94 -7.28
CA VAL A 247 4.76 7.81 -7.96
C VAL A 247 3.81 6.90 -7.18
N ASP A 248 4.30 5.74 -6.69
CA ASP A 248 3.47 4.83 -5.93
C ASP A 248 3.07 5.40 -4.56
N ILE A 249 3.96 6.05 -3.85
CA ILE A 249 3.67 6.73 -2.58
C ILE A 249 2.56 7.78 -2.75
N GLN A 250 2.64 8.60 -3.80
CA GLN A 250 1.71 9.71 -3.99
C GLN A 250 0.41 9.33 -4.71
N ILE A 251 0.36 8.21 -5.43
CA ILE A 251 -0.82 7.80 -6.23
C ILE A 251 -1.39 6.48 -5.73
N TRP A 252 -0.58 5.42 -5.68
CA TRP A 252 -1.03 4.08 -5.35
C TRP A 252 -1.29 3.92 -3.85
N LEU A 253 -0.32 4.22 -3.02
CA LEU A 253 -0.41 4.08 -1.57
C LEU A 253 -1.55 4.92 -0.99
N GLU A 254 -1.64 6.20 -1.36
CA GLU A 254 -2.70 7.10 -0.90
C GLU A 254 -4.06 6.76 -1.52
N GLY A 255 -4.07 6.59 -2.84
CA GLY A 255 -5.31 6.49 -3.61
C GLY A 255 -5.98 5.13 -3.57
N ASP A 256 -5.25 4.09 -3.19
CA ASP A 256 -5.73 2.71 -3.14
C ASP A 256 -5.46 2.02 -1.80
N ILE A 257 -4.20 1.77 -1.44
CA ILE A 257 -3.86 0.96 -0.26
C ILE A 257 -4.42 1.58 1.03
N TYR A 258 -4.07 2.83 1.34
CA TYR A 258 -4.55 3.48 2.56
C TYR A 258 -6.07 3.69 2.55
N LEU A 259 -6.61 3.99 1.39
CA LEU A 259 -8.05 4.17 1.26
C LEU A 259 -8.82 2.85 1.50
N ASN A 260 -8.31 1.73 0.99
CA ASN A 260 -8.87 0.41 1.25
C ASN A 260 -8.78 0.05 2.73
N VAL A 261 -7.60 0.23 3.33
CA VAL A 261 -7.39 -0.04 4.76
C VAL A 261 -8.35 0.79 5.60
N ASP A 262 -8.41 2.11 5.40
CA ASP A 262 -9.26 3.02 6.18
C ASP A 262 -10.75 2.70 6.02
N LYS A 263 -11.24 2.61 4.78
CA LYS A 263 -12.66 2.41 4.50
C LYS A 263 -13.18 1.04 4.93
N MET A 264 -12.43 -0.03 4.64
CA MET A 264 -12.90 -1.39 4.89
C MET A 264 -12.76 -1.77 6.37
N SER A 265 -11.69 -1.35 7.02
CA SER A 265 -11.54 -1.59 8.46
C SER A 265 -12.59 -0.80 9.27
N THR A 266 -12.81 0.47 8.92
CA THR A 266 -13.83 1.29 9.55
C THR A 266 -15.24 0.70 9.37
N ALA A 267 -15.55 0.20 8.15
CA ALA A 267 -16.83 -0.45 7.87
C ALA A 267 -17.03 -1.73 8.71
N ALA A 268 -15.95 -2.45 9.02
CA ALA A 268 -15.97 -3.61 9.92
C ALA A 268 -15.97 -3.24 11.42
N GLY A 269 -15.71 -1.98 11.76
CA GLY A 269 -15.51 -1.53 13.14
C GLY A 269 -14.19 -2.01 13.75
N LEU A 270 -13.17 -2.17 12.91
CA LEU A 270 -11.80 -2.56 13.24
C LEU A 270 -10.85 -1.38 13.01
N GLU A 271 -9.93 -1.15 13.93
CA GLU A 271 -8.83 -0.19 13.77
C GLU A 271 -7.58 -0.91 13.27
N ILE A 272 -7.10 -0.56 12.09
CA ILE A 272 -5.84 -1.10 11.55
C ILE A 272 -4.69 -0.14 11.87
N ARG A 273 -3.60 -0.69 12.37
CA ARG A 273 -2.36 0.01 12.65
C ARG A 273 -1.24 -0.53 11.78
N MET A 274 -0.57 0.37 11.08
CA MET A 274 0.47 0.06 10.09
C MET A 274 1.82 0.66 10.55
N PRO A 275 2.54 0.02 11.46
CA PRO A 275 3.74 0.59 12.08
C PRO A 275 4.88 0.82 11.08
N LEU A 276 4.95 0.06 9.98
CA LEU A 276 5.96 0.25 8.92
C LEU A 276 5.73 1.50 8.08
N THR A 277 4.56 2.14 8.19
CA THR A 277 4.25 3.39 7.48
C THR A 277 4.27 4.62 8.40
N ASP A 278 4.83 4.48 9.61
CA ASP A 278 5.10 5.63 10.48
C ASP A 278 6.05 6.61 9.78
N ARG A 279 5.84 7.90 10.02
CA ARG A 279 6.67 8.94 9.42
C ARG A 279 8.17 8.75 9.68
N ARG A 280 8.55 8.28 10.87
CA ARG A 280 9.95 8.02 11.23
C ARG A 280 10.59 6.95 10.34
N ILE A 281 9.81 5.93 9.94
CA ILE A 281 10.26 4.91 8.98
C ILE A 281 10.38 5.53 7.59
N PHE A 282 9.41 6.35 7.17
CA PHE A 282 9.49 7.06 5.90
C PHE A 282 10.72 7.99 5.85
N ASP A 283 10.99 8.73 6.91
CA ASP A 283 12.16 9.62 6.98
C ASP A 283 13.49 8.84 6.82
N ILE A 284 13.57 7.59 7.30
CA ILE A 284 14.72 6.70 7.03
C ILE A 284 14.75 6.27 5.56
N ASP A 285 13.62 5.88 4.98
CA ASP A 285 13.52 5.42 3.59
C ASP A 285 14.01 6.47 2.59
N VAL A 286 13.69 7.76 2.80
CA VAL A 286 14.13 8.87 1.94
C VAL A 286 15.64 8.98 1.82
N TYR A 287 16.40 8.52 2.84
CA TYR A 287 17.88 8.51 2.82
C TYR A 287 18.46 7.19 2.31
N LYS A 288 17.74 6.07 2.45
CA LYS A 288 18.22 4.71 2.16
C LYS A 288 18.26 4.34 0.67
N ARG A 289 17.57 5.06 -0.20
CA ARG A 289 17.16 4.58 -1.54
C ARG A 289 18.27 4.12 -2.48
N GLN A 290 19.51 4.51 -2.29
CA GLN A 290 20.61 4.08 -3.18
C GLN A 290 21.02 2.61 -3.03
N ASP A 291 20.76 1.97 -1.86
CA ASP A 291 21.15 0.56 -1.64
C ASP A 291 20.10 -0.47 -2.08
N MET A 292 18.92 -0.01 -2.54
CA MET A 292 17.84 -0.90 -2.97
C MET A 292 18.21 -1.74 -4.20
N ASP A 293 19.04 -1.21 -5.11
CA ASP A 293 19.59 -1.96 -6.25
C ASP A 293 20.34 -3.22 -5.80
N THR A 294 21.12 -3.13 -4.73
CA THR A 294 21.85 -4.25 -4.16
C THR A 294 20.91 -5.30 -3.56
N LEU A 295 19.79 -4.89 -2.96
CA LEU A 295 18.76 -5.78 -2.39
C LEU A 295 17.97 -6.51 -3.48
N LEU A 296 17.52 -5.80 -4.50
CA LEU A 296 16.76 -6.37 -5.61
C LEU A 296 17.54 -7.41 -6.39
N HIS A 297 18.86 -7.24 -6.53
CA HIS A 297 19.73 -8.19 -7.21
C HIS A 297 20.14 -9.40 -6.36
N ARG A 298 20.10 -9.32 -5.03
CA ARG A 298 20.47 -10.43 -4.12
C ARG A 298 19.31 -11.35 -3.76
N THR A 299 18.08 -10.92 -3.92
CA THR A 299 16.91 -11.76 -3.62
C THR A 299 16.56 -12.60 -4.85
N PRO A 300 16.55 -13.95 -4.77
CA PRO A 300 16.09 -14.77 -5.88
C PRO A 300 14.63 -14.40 -6.21
N ALA A 301 14.34 -14.23 -7.50
CA ALA A 301 12.99 -13.94 -7.95
C ALA A 301 12.02 -14.96 -7.35
N ARG A 302 11.10 -14.52 -6.50
CA ARG A 302 9.95 -15.34 -6.16
C ARG A 302 9.24 -15.63 -7.46
N SER A 303 8.90 -16.89 -7.70
CA SER A 303 8.08 -17.27 -8.85
C SER A 303 6.78 -16.48 -8.75
N SER A 304 6.65 -15.45 -9.57
CA SER A 304 5.47 -14.63 -9.63
C SER A 304 4.31 -15.46 -10.13
N SER A 305 3.45 -15.93 -9.25
CA SER A 305 2.05 -16.14 -9.56
C SER A 305 1.35 -14.79 -9.40
N SER A 306 1.68 -13.87 -10.28
CA SER A 306 0.93 -12.63 -10.42
C SER A 306 -0.36 -12.90 -11.16
N LEU A 307 -1.47 -12.61 -10.54
CA LEU A 307 -2.71 -12.31 -11.23
C LEU A 307 -2.58 -11.06 -12.08
#